data_730af7891b492adaf473b5c3c77beacd
#
_entry.id   730af7891b492adaf473b5c3c77beacd
#
_cell.length_a   1.000
_cell.length_b   1.000
_cell.length_c   1.000
_cell.angle_alpha   90.00
_cell.angle_beta   90.00
_cell.angle_gamma   90.00
#
_symmetry.space_group_name_H-M   'P 1'
#
loop_
_entity.id
_entity.type
_entity.pdbx_description
1 polymer ?
#
loop_
_entity_poly.entity_id
_entity_poly.type
_entity_poly.pdbx_seq_one_letter_code
_entity_poly.pdbx_strand_id
1 'polypeptide(L)'
;YTLRRHVGRLDGLTFTFVGDGNNVARSLAVACSLLGMRFILAAPRNYQFDESFKQRIMTISPGALIEQTEDPVAAVKDAIAVYTDVWASMGQEKERAVRQDAFGPFQVNAELMANCPNAAFMHCLPARRGEEVTDEIIDGRQSVVVTQAANRMHLQKGLLAWLLGHR
;
A
#
# COMPACT_ATOMS: atom_id res chain seq x y z
N TYR A 1 2.59 -11.70 -1.36
CA TYR A 1 3.64 -12.71 -1.30
C TYR A 1 4.84 -12.22 -0.47
N THR A 2 5.45 -11.07 -0.81
CA THR A 2 6.61 -10.52 -0.09
C THR A 2 6.33 -10.34 1.39
N LEU A 3 5.24 -9.69 1.75
CA LEU A 3 4.87 -9.47 3.14
C LEU A 3 4.68 -10.81 3.88
N ARG A 4 3.99 -11.79 3.28
CA ARG A 4 3.82 -13.11 3.86
C ARG A 4 5.16 -13.82 4.11
N ARG A 5 6.13 -13.67 3.18
CA ARG A 5 7.50 -14.20 3.37
C ARG A 5 8.23 -13.49 4.52
N HIS A 6 7.94 -12.21 4.73
CA HIS A 6 8.59 -11.39 5.74
C HIS A 6 8.05 -11.65 7.15
N VAL A 7 6.70 -11.77 7.30
CA VAL A 7 6.04 -11.88 8.61
C VAL A 7 5.38 -13.23 8.89
N GLY A 8 5.30 -14.12 7.91
CA GLY A 8 4.67 -15.44 8.04
C GLY A 8 3.16 -15.41 7.85
N ARG A 9 2.36 -15.23 8.90
CA ARG A 9 0.90 -15.16 8.85
C ARG A 9 0.44 -13.73 8.61
N LEU A 10 -0.60 -13.53 7.82
CA LEU A 10 -1.15 -12.19 7.46
C LEU A 10 -2.48 -11.88 8.16
N ASP A 11 -3.28 -12.91 8.43
CA ASP A 11 -4.61 -12.77 9.02
C ASP A 11 -4.57 -12.00 10.35
N GLY A 12 -5.46 -11.03 10.51
CA GLY A 12 -5.55 -10.15 11.68
C GLY A 12 -4.55 -8.99 11.71
N LEU A 13 -3.58 -8.93 10.77
CA LEU A 13 -2.58 -7.86 10.72
C LEU A 13 -3.10 -6.64 9.97
N THR A 14 -2.57 -5.47 10.31
CA THR A 14 -2.93 -4.18 9.68
C THR A 14 -1.96 -3.83 8.56
N PHE A 15 -2.52 -3.55 7.39
CA PHE A 15 -1.81 -3.04 6.22
C PHE A 15 -2.25 -1.60 5.95
N THR A 16 -1.32 -0.65 5.95
CA THR A 16 -1.62 0.76 5.71
C THR A 16 -1.10 1.19 4.34
N PHE A 17 -1.97 1.77 3.54
CA PHE A 17 -1.60 2.47 2.31
C PHE A 17 -1.66 3.98 2.56
N VAL A 18 -0.56 4.68 2.29
CA VAL A 18 -0.45 6.13 2.44
C VAL A 18 -0.33 6.76 1.04
N GLY A 19 -1.37 7.46 0.60
CA GLY A 19 -1.42 8.04 -0.75
C GLY A 19 -2.79 7.95 -1.41
N ASP A 20 -2.84 8.08 -2.72
CA ASP A 20 -4.09 8.09 -3.51
C ASP A 20 -4.83 6.73 -3.46
N GLY A 21 -6.15 6.76 -3.28
CA GLY A 21 -7.05 5.61 -3.43
C GLY A 21 -7.15 5.08 -4.87
N ASN A 22 -6.02 5.01 -5.55
CA ASN A 22 -5.86 4.62 -6.96
C ASN A 22 -6.05 3.10 -7.18
N ASN A 23 -5.76 2.64 -8.38
CA ASN A 23 -5.88 1.22 -8.76
C ASN A 23 -5.00 0.29 -7.92
N VAL A 24 -3.81 0.74 -7.49
CA VAL A 24 -2.91 -0.05 -6.64
C VAL A 24 -3.50 -0.20 -5.24
N ALA A 25 -3.93 0.90 -4.62
CA ALA A 25 -4.59 0.89 -3.32
C ALA A 25 -5.85 0.02 -3.33
N ARG A 26 -6.68 0.13 -4.39
CA ARG A 26 -7.90 -0.69 -4.58
C ARG A 26 -7.57 -2.18 -4.67
N SER A 27 -6.56 -2.55 -5.45
CA SER A 27 -6.13 -3.95 -5.60
C SER A 27 -5.59 -4.52 -4.28
N LEU A 28 -4.83 -3.73 -3.53
CA LEU A 28 -4.31 -4.11 -2.22
C LEU A 28 -5.43 -4.25 -1.17
N ALA A 29 -6.42 -3.34 -1.18
CA ALA A 29 -7.57 -3.43 -0.30
C ALA A 29 -8.36 -4.73 -0.52
N VAL A 30 -8.61 -5.13 -1.77
CA VAL A 30 -9.24 -6.41 -2.11
C VAL A 30 -8.39 -7.59 -1.63
N ALA A 31 -7.07 -7.56 -1.89
CA ALA A 31 -6.17 -8.62 -1.45
C ALA A 31 -6.13 -8.76 0.08
N CYS A 32 -6.05 -7.64 0.81
CA CYS A 32 -6.08 -7.64 2.28
C CYS A 32 -7.39 -8.22 2.80
N SER A 33 -8.52 -7.84 2.22
CA SER A 33 -9.84 -8.36 2.60
C SER A 33 -9.94 -9.87 2.45
N LEU A 34 -9.43 -10.42 1.34
CA LEU A 34 -9.42 -11.86 1.08
C LEU A 34 -8.44 -12.63 1.98
N LEU A 35 -7.43 -11.95 2.53
CA LEU A 35 -6.41 -12.52 3.41
C LEU A 35 -6.70 -12.31 4.90
N GLY A 36 -7.86 -11.77 5.26
CA GLY A 36 -8.24 -11.49 6.64
C GLY A 36 -7.44 -10.37 7.30
N MET A 37 -6.84 -9.48 6.50
CA MET A 37 -6.09 -8.32 6.99
C MET A 37 -7.01 -7.11 7.15
N ARG A 38 -6.70 -6.25 8.13
CA ARG A 38 -7.24 -4.89 8.20
C ARG A 38 -6.49 -4.01 7.21
N PHE A 39 -7.21 -3.28 6.37
CA PHE A 39 -6.64 -2.33 5.43
C PHE A 39 -7.01 -0.90 5.83
N ILE A 40 -6.03 -0.01 5.93
CA ILE A 40 -6.23 1.42 6.20
C ILE A 40 -5.70 2.23 5.03
N LEU A 41 -6.55 3.08 4.44
CA LEU A 41 -6.14 4.09 3.47
C LEU A 41 -5.97 5.43 4.19
N ALA A 42 -4.74 5.95 4.23
CA ALA A 42 -4.45 7.32 4.62
C ALA A 42 -4.32 8.19 3.37
N ALA A 43 -5.31 9.05 3.13
CA ALA A 43 -5.39 9.88 1.93
C ALA A 43 -6.16 11.16 2.20
N PRO A 44 -5.86 12.27 1.48
CA PRO A 44 -6.72 13.45 1.49
C PRO A 44 -8.15 13.07 1.07
N ARG A 45 -9.15 13.73 1.64
CA ARG A 45 -10.57 13.37 1.51
C ARG A 45 -11.03 13.12 0.07
N ASN A 46 -10.57 13.94 -0.87
CA ASN A 46 -10.98 13.85 -2.28
C ASN A 46 -10.29 12.71 -3.05
N TYR A 47 -9.35 12.02 -2.42
CA TYR A 47 -8.56 10.92 -3.00
C TYR A 47 -8.81 9.59 -2.29
N GLN A 48 -9.84 9.52 -1.47
CA GLN A 48 -10.27 8.30 -0.80
C GLN A 48 -11.14 7.42 -1.71
N PHE A 49 -11.39 6.19 -1.29
CA PHE A 49 -12.28 5.28 -2.01
C PHE A 49 -13.73 5.80 -1.99
N ASP A 50 -14.41 5.68 -3.11
CA ASP A 50 -15.83 5.92 -3.21
C ASP A 50 -16.66 4.81 -2.54
N GLU A 51 -17.92 5.11 -2.21
CA GLU A 51 -18.83 4.17 -1.56
C GLU A 51 -19.11 2.93 -2.40
N SER A 52 -19.15 3.06 -3.73
CA SER A 52 -19.41 1.94 -4.62
C SER A 52 -18.30 0.90 -4.56
N PHE A 53 -17.05 1.34 -4.42
CA PHE A 53 -15.91 0.45 -4.24
C PHE A 53 -15.96 -0.27 -2.89
N LYS A 54 -16.28 0.45 -1.80
CA LYS A 54 -16.42 -0.15 -0.46
C LYS A 54 -17.52 -1.22 -0.44
N GLN A 55 -18.67 -0.93 -1.04
CA GLN A 55 -19.76 -1.90 -1.17
C GLN A 55 -19.34 -3.15 -1.96
N ARG A 56 -18.58 -2.99 -3.05
CA ARG A 56 -18.05 -4.14 -3.81
C ARG A 56 -17.11 -5.00 -2.96
N ILE A 57 -16.23 -4.41 -2.16
CA ILE A 57 -15.38 -5.18 -1.25
C ILE A 57 -16.22 -5.99 -0.27
N MET A 58 -17.22 -5.38 0.35
CA MET A 58 -18.11 -6.07 1.31
C MET A 58 -18.90 -7.21 0.64
N THR A 59 -19.19 -7.11 -0.65
CA THR A 59 -19.80 -8.21 -1.42
C THR A 59 -18.81 -9.35 -1.65
N ILE A 60 -17.55 -9.04 -1.96
CA ILE A 60 -16.49 -10.04 -2.22
C ILE A 60 -16.04 -10.73 -0.93
N SER A 61 -15.92 -9.97 0.16
CA SER A 61 -15.44 -10.44 1.46
C SER A 61 -16.29 -9.83 2.57
N PRO A 62 -17.43 -10.47 2.92
CA PRO A 62 -18.24 -10.03 4.04
C PRO A 62 -17.42 -10.01 5.33
N GLY A 63 -17.43 -8.89 6.04
CA GLY A 63 -16.61 -8.70 7.25
C GLY A 63 -15.20 -8.13 6.97
N ALA A 64 -14.89 -7.70 5.73
CA ALA A 64 -13.67 -6.98 5.44
C ALA A 64 -13.51 -5.73 6.31
N LEU A 65 -12.30 -5.53 6.86
CA LEU A 65 -11.96 -4.38 7.69
C LEU A 65 -11.23 -3.34 6.81
N ILE A 66 -11.99 -2.42 6.21
CA ILE A 66 -11.48 -1.34 5.36
C ILE A 66 -11.78 -0.01 6.02
N GLU A 67 -10.75 0.75 6.31
CA GLU A 67 -10.84 2.06 6.94
C GLU A 67 -10.18 3.13 6.08
N GLN A 68 -10.60 4.37 6.27
CA GLN A 68 -10.04 5.55 5.59
C GLN A 68 -9.87 6.69 6.58
N THR A 69 -8.77 7.41 6.46
CA THR A 69 -8.47 8.55 7.34
C THR A 69 -7.67 9.61 6.60
N GLU A 70 -7.76 10.86 7.09
CA GLU A 70 -6.88 11.97 6.68
C GLU A 70 -5.68 12.13 7.63
N ASP A 71 -5.55 11.26 8.64
CA ASP A 71 -4.43 11.27 9.60
C ASP A 71 -3.48 10.10 9.30
N PRO A 72 -2.36 10.34 8.59
CA PRO A 72 -1.39 9.31 8.29
C PRO A 72 -0.67 8.77 9.52
N VAL A 73 -0.48 9.60 10.57
CA VAL A 73 0.17 9.19 11.82
C VAL A 73 -0.68 8.16 12.56
N ALA A 74 -1.97 8.42 12.70
CA ALA A 74 -2.90 7.47 13.30
C ALA A 74 -2.99 6.17 12.48
N ALA A 75 -2.96 6.28 11.14
CA ALA A 75 -3.08 5.13 10.24
C ALA A 75 -1.94 4.12 10.34
N VAL A 76 -0.72 4.56 10.68
CA VAL A 76 0.47 3.69 10.67
C VAL A 76 0.78 3.04 12.02
N LYS A 77 0.15 3.46 13.12
CA LYS A 77 0.51 3.03 14.49
C LYS A 77 0.56 1.51 14.67
N ASP A 78 -0.39 0.79 14.12
CA ASP A 78 -0.49 -0.67 14.25
C ASP A 78 -0.13 -1.40 12.95
N ALA A 79 0.47 -0.68 11.99
CA ALA A 79 0.79 -1.23 10.69
C ALA A 79 1.95 -2.24 10.77
N ILE A 80 1.77 -3.41 10.15
CA ILE A 80 2.85 -4.35 9.87
C ILE A 80 3.55 -4.01 8.54
N ALA A 81 2.86 -3.30 7.67
CA ALA A 81 3.40 -2.78 6.43
C ALA A 81 2.81 -1.39 6.12
N VAL A 82 3.66 -0.49 5.67
CA VAL A 82 3.30 0.80 5.09
C VAL A 82 3.63 0.76 3.62
N TYR A 83 2.64 1.00 2.79
CA TYR A 83 2.77 1.00 1.32
C TYR A 83 2.45 2.39 0.78
N THR A 84 3.18 2.84 -0.22
CA THR A 84 2.84 4.05 -0.98
C THR A 84 3.06 3.83 -2.47
N ASP A 85 2.56 4.75 -3.28
CA ASP A 85 2.72 4.83 -4.73
C ASP A 85 2.82 6.29 -5.15
N VAL A 86 3.27 6.55 -6.37
CA VAL A 86 3.38 7.90 -6.91
C VAL A 86 2.06 8.67 -6.81
N TRP A 87 2.10 9.92 -6.39
CA TRP A 87 0.90 10.75 -6.23
C TRP A 87 0.25 11.12 -7.56
N ALA A 88 1.04 11.24 -8.63
CA ALA A 88 0.55 11.47 -9.98
C ALA A 88 1.00 10.35 -10.90
N SER A 89 0.07 9.52 -11.34
CA SER A 89 0.29 8.44 -12.30
C SER A 89 0.47 8.98 -13.73
N MET A 90 0.90 8.11 -14.65
CA MET A 90 0.98 8.45 -16.08
C MET A 90 -0.36 8.99 -16.59
N GLY A 91 -0.34 10.12 -17.30
CA GLY A 91 -1.51 10.81 -17.80
C GLY A 91 -2.10 11.87 -16.85
N GLN A 92 -1.57 12.00 -15.63
CA GLN A 92 -2.01 12.99 -14.62
C GLN A 92 -0.99 14.11 -14.41
N GLU A 93 -0.03 14.28 -15.31
CA GLU A 93 1.06 15.24 -15.17
C GLU A 93 0.56 16.70 -14.99
N LYS A 94 -0.59 17.03 -15.58
CA LYS A 94 -1.21 18.35 -15.45
C LYS A 94 -1.72 18.63 -14.03
N GLU A 95 -2.02 17.60 -13.26
CA GLU A 95 -2.51 17.70 -11.87
C GLU A 95 -1.38 17.64 -10.84
N ARG A 96 -0.13 17.46 -11.29
CA ARG A 96 1.00 17.18 -10.40
C ARG A 96 1.16 18.21 -9.28
N ALA A 97 1.10 19.51 -9.59
CA ALA A 97 1.24 20.56 -8.59
C ALA A 97 0.12 20.51 -7.54
N VAL A 98 -1.14 20.35 -7.97
CA VAL A 98 -2.28 20.23 -7.07
C VAL A 98 -2.18 19.00 -6.19
N ARG A 99 -1.69 17.88 -6.76
CA ARG A 99 -1.49 16.64 -6.02
C ARG A 99 -0.34 16.76 -5.02
N GLN A 100 0.77 17.41 -5.40
CA GLN A 100 1.89 17.66 -4.47
C GLN A 100 1.46 18.46 -3.26
N ASP A 101 0.65 19.49 -3.44
CA ASP A 101 0.10 20.29 -2.33
C ASP A 101 -0.83 19.45 -1.45
N ALA A 102 -1.74 18.68 -2.05
CA ALA A 102 -2.69 17.85 -1.31
C ALA A 102 -2.02 16.70 -0.54
N PHE A 103 -1.02 16.06 -1.14
CA PHE A 103 -0.36 14.88 -0.59
C PHE A 103 0.90 15.19 0.23
N GLY A 104 1.40 16.42 0.27
CA GLY A 104 2.56 16.78 1.06
C GLY A 104 2.54 16.23 2.50
N PRO A 105 1.42 16.34 3.25
CA PRO A 105 1.28 15.77 4.59
C PRO A 105 1.29 14.24 4.65
N PHE A 106 1.18 13.57 3.50
CA PHE A 106 1.14 12.11 3.36
C PHE A 106 2.47 11.52 2.83
N GLN A 107 3.55 12.29 2.85
CA GLN A 107 4.87 11.76 2.50
C GLN A 107 5.29 10.68 3.49
N VAL A 108 5.76 9.53 2.98
CA VAL A 108 6.36 8.51 3.84
C VAL A 108 7.82 8.87 4.08
N ASN A 109 8.09 9.39 5.27
CA ASN A 109 9.39 9.87 5.74
C ASN A 109 9.74 9.25 7.10
N ALA A 110 10.89 9.60 7.66
CA ALA A 110 11.37 9.06 8.94
C ALA A 110 10.43 9.39 10.10
N GLU A 111 9.85 10.59 10.14
CA GLU A 111 8.93 10.99 11.19
C GLU A 111 7.66 10.13 11.20
N LEU A 112 7.08 9.88 10.03
CA LEU A 112 5.93 8.98 9.90
C LEU A 112 6.29 7.55 10.29
N MET A 113 7.39 7.01 9.76
CA MET A 113 7.81 5.62 10.00
C MET A 113 8.30 5.37 11.42
N ALA A 114 8.70 6.40 12.17
CA ALA A 114 9.02 6.29 13.59
C ALA A 114 7.83 5.85 14.45
N ASN A 115 6.57 6.09 13.97
CA ASN A 115 5.34 5.63 14.64
C ASN A 115 5.06 4.13 14.44
N CYS A 116 5.77 3.46 13.53
CA CYS A 116 5.64 2.01 13.26
C CYS A 116 7.03 1.37 13.01
N PRO A 117 7.91 1.32 14.02
CA PRO A 117 9.32 0.95 13.85
C PRO A 117 9.53 -0.49 13.35
N ASN A 118 8.53 -1.35 13.48
CA ASN A 118 8.57 -2.74 13.03
C ASN A 118 7.85 -2.97 11.69
N ALA A 119 7.24 -1.95 11.10
CA ALA A 119 6.53 -2.07 9.83
C ALA A 119 7.53 -2.20 8.67
N ALA A 120 7.21 -3.08 7.70
CA ALA A 120 7.91 -3.12 6.43
C ALA A 120 7.45 -1.96 5.53
N PHE A 121 8.38 -1.24 4.92
CA PHE A 121 8.07 -0.27 3.88
C PHE A 121 8.01 -0.97 2.51
N MET A 122 6.96 -0.68 1.74
CA MET A 122 6.66 -1.29 0.44
C MET A 122 6.31 -0.23 -0.62
N HIS A 123 6.69 -0.48 -1.86
CA HIS A 123 6.39 0.37 -3.03
C HIS A 123 6.40 -0.46 -4.31
N CYS A 124 5.49 -0.18 -5.25
CA CYS A 124 5.45 -0.91 -6.52
C CYS A 124 6.56 -0.55 -7.51
N LEU A 125 7.24 0.58 -7.29
CA LEU A 125 8.18 1.19 -8.22
C LEU A 125 7.58 1.51 -9.62
N PRO A 126 8.09 2.55 -10.32
CA PRO A 126 9.17 3.46 -9.88
C PRO A 126 8.71 4.43 -8.79
N ALA A 127 9.62 4.82 -7.89
CA ALA A 127 9.34 5.81 -6.85
C ALA A 127 9.86 7.19 -7.26
N ARG A 128 9.19 8.25 -6.79
CA ARG A 128 9.66 9.63 -6.90
C ARG A 128 10.22 10.09 -5.56
N ARG A 129 11.52 9.93 -5.41
CA ARG A 129 12.26 10.30 -4.19
C ARG A 129 12.07 11.78 -3.87
N GLY A 130 11.74 12.07 -2.61
CA GLY A 130 11.42 13.44 -2.15
C GLY A 130 9.98 13.88 -2.41
N GLU A 131 9.16 13.08 -3.14
CA GLU A 131 7.72 13.28 -3.28
C GLU A 131 7.00 12.34 -2.29
N GLU A 132 6.47 11.20 -2.74
CA GLU A 132 5.70 10.28 -1.88
C GLU A 132 6.55 9.56 -0.84
N VAL A 133 7.86 9.45 -1.03
CA VAL A 133 8.79 8.78 -0.12
C VAL A 133 10.16 9.47 -0.11
N THR A 134 10.81 9.50 1.05
CA THR A 134 12.18 10.02 1.19
C THR A 134 13.22 8.92 0.89
N ASP A 135 14.45 9.36 0.53
CA ASP A 135 15.58 8.45 0.25
C ASP A 135 15.89 7.52 1.42
N GLU A 136 15.89 8.08 2.63
CA GLU A 136 16.18 7.32 3.86
C GLU A 136 15.21 6.19 4.14
N ILE A 137 13.97 6.29 3.67
CA ILE A 137 12.96 5.24 3.86
C ILE A 137 13.08 4.19 2.75
N ILE A 138 13.16 4.60 1.49
CA ILE A 138 13.22 3.63 0.39
C ILE A 138 14.51 2.79 0.40
N ASP A 139 15.62 3.38 0.89
CA ASP A 139 16.91 2.70 1.03
C ASP A 139 17.17 2.22 2.48
N GLY A 140 16.22 2.45 3.38
CA GLY A 140 16.34 2.16 4.81
C GLY A 140 16.10 0.69 5.17
N ARG A 141 16.37 0.35 6.44
CA ARG A 141 16.25 -1.01 6.98
C ARG A 141 14.84 -1.61 6.92
N GLN A 142 13.80 -0.76 6.96
CA GLN A 142 12.41 -1.18 6.90
C GLN A 142 11.97 -1.47 5.46
N SER A 143 12.75 -1.04 4.47
CA SER A 143 12.40 -1.20 3.05
C SER A 143 12.55 -2.64 2.57
N VAL A 144 11.48 -3.16 1.99
CA VAL A 144 11.49 -4.46 1.30
C VAL A 144 11.22 -4.31 -0.21
N VAL A 145 11.35 -3.09 -0.75
CA VAL A 145 10.99 -2.78 -2.15
C VAL A 145 11.79 -3.57 -3.17
N VAL A 146 13.08 -3.78 -2.96
CA VAL A 146 13.94 -4.56 -3.87
C VAL A 146 13.53 -6.04 -3.85
N THR A 147 13.32 -6.58 -2.65
CA THR A 147 12.79 -7.95 -2.48
C THR A 147 11.39 -8.08 -3.08
N GLN A 148 10.53 -7.08 -2.93
CA GLN A 148 9.20 -7.03 -3.54
C GLN A 148 9.28 -7.07 -5.06
N ALA A 149 10.15 -6.27 -5.67
CA ALA A 149 10.36 -6.25 -7.12
C ALA A 149 10.85 -7.62 -7.65
N ALA A 150 11.81 -8.24 -6.97
CA ALA A 150 12.30 -9.58 -7.30
C ALA A 150 11.20 -10.66 -7.14
N ASN A 151 10.44 -10.60 -6.06
CA ASN A 151 9.37 -11.55 -5.77
C ASN A 151 8.20 -11.48 -6.77
N ARG A 152 8.02 -10.37 -7.46
CA ARG A 152 7.03 -10.25 -8.54
C ARG A 152 7.26 -11.29 -9.63
N MET A 153 8.50 -11.49 -10.06
CA MET A 153 8.85 -12.53 -11.04
C MET A 153 8.54 -13.93 -10.50
N HIS A 154 8.90 -14.21 -9.25
CA HIS A 154 8.67 -15.53 -8.66
C HIS A 154 7.19 -15.85 -8.51
N LEU A 155 6.38 -14.87 -8.08
CA LEU A 155 4.93 -15.03 -7.98
C LEU A 155 4.30 -15.29 -9.36
N GLN A 156 4.71 -14.53 -10.38
CA GLN A 156 4.19 -14.69 -11.74
C GLN A 156 4.57 -16.05 -12.34
N LYS A 157 5.79 -16.54 -12.11
CA LYS A 157 6.20 -17.91 -12.49
C LYS A 157 5.31 -18.97 -11.84
N GLY A 158 5.08 -18.85 -10.53
CA GLY A 158 4.21 -19.77 -9.81
C GLY A 158 2.77 -19.76 -10.33
N LEU A 159 2.23 -18.56 -10.62
CA LEU A 159 0.89 -18.41 -11.20
C LEU A 159 0.79 -19.04 -12.58
N LEU A 160 1.78 -18.83 -13.45
CA LEU A 160 1.81 -19.46 -14.78
C LEU A 160 1.90 -20.97 -14.67
N ALA A 161 2.75 -21.52 -13.82
CA ALA A 161 2.85 -22.96 -13.59
C ALA A 161 1.51 -23.53 -13.12
N TRP A 162 0.85 -22.88 -12.18
CA TRP A 162 -0.48 -23.30 -11.69
C TRP A 162 -1.55 -23.27 -12.78
N LEU A 163 -1.60 -22.20 -13.60
CA LEU A 163 -2.56 -22.09 -14.72
C LEU A 163 -2.33 -23.14 -15.80
N LEU A 164 -1.09 -23.57 -16.03
CA LEU A 164 -0.72 -24.60 -16.98
C LEU A 164 -0.84 -26.03 -16.42
N GLY A 165 -1.36 -26.18 -15.20
CA GLY A 165 -1.58 -27.48 -14.56
C GLY A 165 -0.34 -28.15 -13.97
N HIS A 166 0.78 -27.46 -13.87
CA HIS A 166 1.96 -27.91 -13.12
C HIS A 166 1.73 -27.65 -11.63
N ARG A 167 1.42 -28.70 -10.88
CA ARG A 167 1.22 -28.66 -9.41
C ARG A 167 2.47 -29.11 -8.67
#